data_05ff93fdee5101270c0cc24cfe6d587e
#
_entry.id   05ff93fdee5101270c0cc24cfe6d587e
#
_cell.length_a   1.000
_cell.length_b   1.000
_cell.length_c   1.000
_cell.angle_alpha   90.00
_cell.angle_beta   90.00
_cell.angle_gamma   90.00
#
_symmetry.space_group_name_H-M   'P 1'
#
loop_
_entity.id
_entity.type
_entity.pdbx_description
1 polymer ?
#
loop_
_entity_poly.entity_id
_entity_poly.type
_entity_poly.pdbx_seq_one_letter_code
_entity_poly.pdbx_strand_id
1 'polypeptide(L)'
;MAQTTNEAKGFYKLNWMQRIGFGAGDMAQNLIYQTISMWLLFFYTNVFGLNPAVAAVMFLVVRIVDVIWDPIVGAFVDKHNPKLGKYRAYLILGGIPLTVFAILCFWNGFSGSLLYAYVTYVGMSMCYTLVNVPYGALNSSLTRDTNEITVLTSTRMFMANLGGLAVSMGIPACVKLFARGSELVGEQAMPADGHAWFMTMLVYSLIGLAFLFFCFSQTKERVVMDEKETANVKVSDLWTEFGRNRPLRVLAFFFITAFAMMSVSNAAGSYYMQYNMHSTTAQMSIFMGLGSIPAFIFMPLVPAIKKLVGKKNMFYIFLSVAMFGMIVLYLVSVIPALRSQMWIVYIAQFVKSAGVIVATGYMWALVPEVVAFGEYTTGRRIAGIVNALTGIFFKAGMALGGVVPGLVLSLVGFAADQSNQTPLAEQGILWLVCVIPALLLLLAMFIISKYELSDERMDEINKAIESKA
;
A
#
# COMPACT_ATOMS: atom_id res chain seq x y z
N MET A 1 2.10 18.22 40.05
CA MET A 1 1.81 16.89 40.65
C MET A 1 0.84 16.04 39.81
N ALA A 2 -0.21 16.56 39.15
CA ALA A 2 -1.12 15.74 38.33
C ALA A 2 -0.48 15.17 37.06
N GLN A 3 0.49 15.85 36.43
CA GLN A 3 1.20 15.33 35.24
C GLN A 3 2.12 14.15 35.57
N THR A 4 2.80 14.18 36.72
CA THR A 4 3.70 13.10 37.15
C THR A 4 2.98 11.82 37.53
N THR A 5 1.72 11.90 38.04
CA THR A 5 0.90 10.72 38.36
C THR A 5 0.31 10.05 37.13
N ASN A 6 0.01 10.80 36.05
CA ASN A 6 -0.48 10.22 34.79
C ASN A 6 0.65 9.57 33.99
N GLU A 7 1.85 10.12 34.02
CA GLU A 7 3.03 9.51 33.38
C GLU A 7 3.41 8.18 34.03
N ALA A 8 3.28 8.04 35.33
CA ALA A 8 3.51 6.77 36.05
C ALA A 8 2.53 5.65 35.63
N LYS A 9 1.37 5.98 35.06
CA LYS A 9 0.37 5.05 34.53
C LYS A 9 0.50 4.76 33.01
N GLY A 10 1.53 5.29 32.35
CA GLY A 10 1.77 5.08 30.92
C GLY A 10 1.05 6.06 29.97
N PHE A 11 0.39 7.10 30.51
CA PHE A 11 -0.28 8.14 29.70
C PHE A 11 0.72 9.28 29.41
N TYR A 12 1.55 9.08 28.36
CA TYR A 12 2.56 10.05 27.96
C TYR A 12 2.05 10.92 26.82
N LYS A 13 2.27 12.23 26.91
CA LYS A 13 2.20 13.15 25.77
C LYS A 13 3.56 13.22 25.09
N LEU A 14 3.56 13.02 23.78
CA LEU A 14 4.76 13.05 22.96
C LEU A 14 4.97 14.46 22.38
N ASN A 15 6.22 14.88 22.26
CA ASN A 15 6.55 16.11 21.56
C ASN A 15 6.48 15.92 20.03
N TRP A 16 6.45 17.01 19.28
CA TRP A 16 6.33 16.95 17.82
C TRP A 16 7.50 16.20 17.16
N MET A 17 8.70 16.28 17.72
CA MET A 17 9.86 15.57 17.20
C MET A 17 9.71 14.05 17.31
N GLN A 18 9.13 13.58 18.42
CA GLN A 18 8.81 12.16 18.63
C GLN A 18 7.69 11.67 17.71
N ARG A 19 6.66 12.49 17.49
CA ARG A 19 5.55 12.19 16.55
C ARG A 19 6.06 12.10 15.12
N ILE A 20 6.85 13.09 14.66
CA ILE A 20 7.48 13.08 13.33
C ILE A 20 8.47 11.93 13.22
N GLY A 21 9.27 11.68 14.24
CA GLY A 21 10.20 10.55 14.27
C GLY A 21 9.51 9.21 14.13
N PHE A 22 8.39 9.01 14.83
CA PHE A 22 7.58 7.81 14.64
C PHE A 22 7.01 7.73 13.21
N GLY A 23 6.43 8.82 12.68
CA GLY A 23 5.93 8.87 11.30
C GLY A 23 7.01 8.62 10.24
N ALA A 24 8.26 9.06 10.49
CA ALA A 24 9.39 8.84 9.60
C ALA A 24 9.69 7.34 9.36
N GLY A 25 9.38 6.48 10.34
CA GLY A 25 9.47 5.03 10.17
C GLY A 25 8.53 4.50 9.08
N ASP A 26 7.33 5.04 8.95
CA ASP A 26 6.38 4.67 7.90
C ASP A 26 6.78 5.25 6.54
N MET A 27 7.28 6.49 6.52
CA MET A 27 7.86 7.08 5.32
C MET A 27 9.03 6.22 4.78
N ALA A 28 9.93 5.79 5.65
CA ALA A 28 11.05 4.92 5.28
C ALA A 28 10.60 3.61 4.62
N GLN A 29 9.62 2.95 5.24
CA GLN A 29 9.05 1.72 4.72
C GLN A 29 8.34 1.94 3.39
N ASN A 30 7.62 3.06 3.23
CA ASN A 30 6.93 3.40 1.99
C ASN A 30 7.89 3.76 0.86
N LEU A 31 9.04 4.40 1.12
CA LEU A 31 10.06 4.63 0.10
C LEU A 31 10.52 3.32 -0.56
N ILE A 32 10.66 2.24 0.19
CA ILE A 32 11.04 0.93 -0.33
C ILE A 32 9.82 0.21 -0.91
N TYR A 33 8.75 0.06 -0.14
CA TYR A 33 7.60 -0.74 -0.51
C TYR A 33 6.86 -0.21 -1.75
N GLN A 34 6.66 1.11 -1.82
CA GLN A 34 6.02 1.72 -3.00
C GLN A 34 6.89 1.63 -4.25
N THR A 35 8.22 1.73 -4.10
CA THR A 35 9.14 1.51 -5.22
C THR A 35 8.99 0.09 -5.76
N ILE A 36 8.97 -0.92 -4.89
CA ILE A 36 8.73 -2.32 -5.28
C ILE A 36 7.35 -2.47 -5.94
N SER A 37 6.30 -1.93 -5.33
CA SER A 37 4.93 -2.09 -5.81
C SER A 37 4.68 -1.43 -7.17
N MET A 38 5.29 -0.28 -7.43
CA MET A 38 5.04 0.51 -8.65
C MET A 38 6.03 0.19 -9.76
N TRP A 39 7.30 -0.13 -9.43
CA TRP A 39 8.39 -0.12 -10.40
C TRP A 39 9.12 -1.44 -10.56
N LEU A 40 9.02 -2.39 -9.62
CA LEU A 40 9.79 -3.64 -9.70
C LEU A 40 9.39 -4.49 -10.91
N LEU A 41 8.09 -4.60 -11.20
CA LEU A 41 7.64 -5.32 -12.39
C LEU A 41 8.20 -4.68 -13.67
N PHE A 42 8.13 -3.35 -13.76
CA PHE A 42 8.69 -2.61 -14.87
C PHE A 42 10.19 -2.84 -15.01
N PHE A 43 10.94 -2.77 -13.91
CA PHE A 43 12.37 -3.04 -13.90
C PHE A 43 12.68 -4.47 -14.37
N TYR A 44 11.98 -5.48 -13.83
CA TYR A 44 12.22 -6.87 -14.20
C TYR A 44 11.91 -7.16 -15.67
N THR A 45 10.89 -6.55 -16.23
CA THR A 45 10.53 -6.79 -17.64
C THR A 45 11.36 -5.96 -18.63
N ASN A 46 11.62 -4.70 -18.33
CA ASN A 46 12.20 -3.74 -19.27
C ASN A 46 13.73 -3.57 -19.14
N VAL A 47 14.29 -3.89 -17.96
CA VAL A 47 15.71 -3.67 -17.67
C VAL A 47 16.44 -4.98 -17.36
N PHE A 48 15.83 -5.81 -16.52
CA PHE A 48 16.44 -7.07 -16.07
C PHE A 48 16.24 -8.23 -17.07
N GLY A 49 15.26 -8.13 -17.98
CA GLY A 49 15.04 -9.06 -19.07
C GLY A 49 14.25 -10.31 -18.71
N LEU A 50 13.40 -10.26 -17.68
CA LEU A 50 12.49 -11.36 -17.34
C LEU A 50 11.21 -11.30 -18.17
N ASN A 51 10.72 -12.47 -18.58
CA ASN A 51 9.40 -12.57 -19.18
C ASN A 51 8.31 -12.14 -18.19
N PRO A 52 7.31 -11.32 -18.58
CA PRO A 52 6.24 -10.84 -17.70
C PRO A 52 5.48 -11.94 -16.97
N ALA A 53 5.23 -13.10 -17.62
CA ALA A 53 4.56 -14.24 -16.97
C ALA A 53 5.41 -14.86 -15.86
N VAL A 54 6.73 -14.96 -16.07
CA VAL A 54 7.67 -15.47 -15.07
C VAL A 54 7.74 -14.52 -13.88
N ALA A 55 7.78 -13.21 -14.15
CA ALA A 55 7.71 -12.18 -13.11
C ALA A 55 6.38 -12.27 -12.32
N ALA A 56 5.25 -12.47 -12.99
CA ALA A 56 3.95 -12.65 -12.33
C ALA A 56 3.93 -13.82 -11.36
N VAL A 57 4.45 -14.99 -11.78
CA VAL A 57 4.56 -16.16 -10.89
C VAL A 57 5.45 -15.87 -9.69
N MET A 58 6.56 -15.16 -9.91
CA MET A 58 7.46 -14.76 -8.81
C MET A 58 6.75 -13.84 -7.81
N PHE A 59 6.01 -12.84 -8.27
CA PHE A 59 5.22 -11.98 -7.39
C PHE A 59 4.19 -12.78 -6.57
N LEU A 60 3.52 -13.77 -7.20
CA LEU A 60 2.59 -14.66 -6.49
C LEU A 60 3.28 -15.48 -5.40
N VAL A 61 4.41 -16.10 -5.73
CA VAL A 61 5.19 -16.92 -4.77
C VAL A 61 5.64 -16.08 -3.57
N VAL A 62 6.17 -14.87 -3.81
CA VAL A 62 6.58 -13.95 -2.74
C VAL A 62 5.40 -13.62 -1.83
N ARG A 63 4.20 -13.39 -2.37
CA ARG A 63 3.00 -13.12 -1.56
C ARG A 63 2.56 -14.32 -0.72
N ILE A 64 2.71 -15.54 -1.23
CA ILE A 64 2.45 -16.75 -0.44
C ILE A 64 3.46 -16.84 0.73
N VAL A 65 4.73 -16.55 0.45
CA VAL A 65 5.77 -16.51 1.50
C VAL A 65 5.43 -15.45 2.56
N ASP A 66 4.99 -14.25 2.17
CA ASP A 66 4.60 -13.18 3.11
C ASP A 66 3.49 -13.62 4.05
N VAL A 67 2.43 -14.27 3.53
CA VAL A 67 1.29 -14.73 4.34
C VAL A 67 1.73 -15.75 5.41
N ILE A 68 2.70 -16.59 5.09
CA ILE A 68 3.26 -17.59 6.02
C ILE A 68 4.25 -16.92 7.00
N TRP A 69 5.05 -15.99 6.51
CA TRP A 69 6.12 -15.36 7.26
C TRP A 69 5.64 -14.36 8.31
N ASP A 70 4.58 -13.61 8.03
CA ASP A 70 4.04 -12.60 8.96
C ASP A 70 3.70 -13.14 10.35
N PRO A 71 2.93 -14.26 10.50
CA PRO A 71 2.65 -14.85 11.79
C PRO A 71 3.92 -15.37 12.51
N ILE A 72 4.88 -15.89 11.75
CA ILE A 72 6.16 -16.40 12.29
C ILE A 72 6.95 -15.23 12.89
N VAL A 73 7.07 -14.11 12.16
CA VAL A 73 7.73 -12.90 12.66
C VAL A 73 7.00 -12.32 13.86
N GLY A 74 5.66 -12.26 13.84
CA GLY A 74 4.87 -11.82 14.98
C GLY A 74 5.18 -12.63 16.23
N ALA A 75 5.12 -13.96 16.13
CA ALA A 75 5.42 -14.86 17.24
C ALA A 75 6.89 -14.79 17.69
N PHE A 76 7.81 -14.57 16.75
CA PHE A 76 9.23 -14.40 17.05
C PHE A 76 9.48 -13.11 17.86
N VAL A 77 8.92 -11.99 17.41
CA VAL A 77 9.05 -10.69 18.06
C VAL A 77 8.44 -10.69 19.45
N ASP A 78 7.29 -11.34 19.62
CA ASP A 78 6.62 -11.42 20.93
C ASP A 78 7.44 -12.18 21.97
N LYS A 79 8.16 -13.23 21.54
CA LYS A 79 8.99 -14.06 22.42
C LYS A 79 10.36 -13.47 22.75
N HIS A 80 10.84 -12.50 21.95
CA HIS A 80 12.19 -11.95 22.08
C HIS A 80 12.15 -10.51 22.60
N ASN A 81 13.01 -10.20 23.55
CA ASN A 81 13.14 -8.85 24.10
C ASN A 81 14.61 -8.37 23.97
N PRO A 82 15.01 -7.84 22.79
CA PRO A 82 16.36 -7.34 22.57
C PRO A 82 16.71 -6.18 23.50
N LYS A 83 18.00 -6.03 23.83
CA LYS A 83 18.49 -4.95 24.71
C LYS A 83 18.18 -3.53 24.22
N LEU A 84 17.95 -3.36 22.93
CA LEU A 84 17.65 -2.07 22.27
C LEU A 84 16.16 -1.70 22.32
N GLY A 85 15.29 -2.54 22.93
CA GLY A 85 13.84 -2.41 22.97
C GLY A 85 13.15 -3.58 22.28
N LYS A 86 11.95 -3.94 22.73
CA LYS A 86 11.20 -5.11 22.22
C LYS A 86 10.86 -4.97 20.75
N TYR A 87 10.33 -3.82 20.34
CA TYR A 87 9.86 -3.56 18.97
C TYR A 87 10.82 -2.66 18.19
N ARG A 88 11.34 -1.59 18.80
CA ARG A 88 12.18 -0.62 18.11
C ARG A 88 13.53 -1.18 17.64
N ALA A 89 14.05 -2.23 18.30
CA ALA A 89 15.29 -2.89 17.90
C ALA A 89 15.25 -3.39 16.45
N TYR A 90 14.08 -3.84 16.01
CA TYR A 90 13.88 -4.36 14.66
C TYR A 90 13.90 -3.30 13.56
N LEU A 91 13.73 -2.01 13.90
CA LEU A 91 13.95 -0.91 12.95
C LEU A 91 15.40 -0.88 12.44
N ILE A 92 16.35 -1.30 13.27
CA ILE A 92 17.77 -1.38 12.90
C ILE A 92 18.10 -2.79 12.40
N LEU A 93 17.79 -3.81 13.19
CA LEU A 93 18.16 -5.21 12.89
C LEU A 93 17.51 -5.71 11.57
N GLY A 94 16.27 -5.31 11.32
CA GLY A 94 15.57 -5.58 10.07
C GLY A 94 15.82 -4.52 9.00
N GLY A 95 16.02 -3.25 9.38
CA GLY A 95 16.18 -2.13 8.47
C GLY A 95 17.45 -2.18 7.63
N ILE A 96 18.58 -2.60 8.22
CA ILE A 96 19.84 -2.76 7.48
C ILE A 96 19.74 -3.85 6.41
N PRO A 97 19.35 -5.10 6.71
CA PRO A 97 19.19 -6.10 5.65
C PRO A 97 18.07 -5.76 4.67
N LEU A 98 16.97 -5.11 5.10
CA LEU A 98 15.93 -4.60 4.19
C LEU A 98 16.54 -3.67 3.15
N THR A 99 17.36 -2.71 3.58
CA THR A 99 18.08 -1.76 2.70
C THR A 99 18.95 -2.49 1.69
N VAL A 100 19.74 -3.47 2.14
CA VAL A 100 20.62 -4.25 1.28
C VAL A 100 19.83 -5.03 0.23
N PHE A 101 18.80 -5.78 0.63
CA PHE A 101 17.99 -6.54 -0.32
C PHE A 101 17.18 -5.66 -1.26
N ALA A 102 16.71 -4.49 -0.81
CA ALA A 102 16.01 -3.53 -1.66
C ALA A 102 16.93 -2.98 -2.77
N ILE A 103 18.18 -2.67 -2.46
CA ILE A 103 19.19 -2.27 -3.45
C ILE A 103 19.47 -3.42 -4.43
N LEU A 104 19.65 -4.65 -3.91
CA LEU A 104 19.93 -5.83 -4.73
C LEU A 104 18.78 -6.16 -5.69
N CYS A 105 17.51 -5.88 -5.33
CA CYS A 105 16.36 -6.08 -6.22
C CYS A 105 16.47 -5.27 -7.53
N PHE A 106 17.18 -4.13 -7.52
CA PHE A 106 17.35 -3.26 -8.68
C PHE A 106 18.77 -3.30 -9.26
N TRP A 107 19.56 -4.32 -8.92
CA TRP A 107 20.87 -4.51 -9.51
C TRP A 107 20.81 -5.52 -10.66
N ASN A 108 21.29 -5.12 -11.83
CA ASN A 108 21.23 -5.92 -13.05
C ASN A 108 22.49 -6.74 -13.36
N GLY A 109 23.43 -6.86 -12.40
CA GLY A 109 24.65 -7.63 -12.59
C GLY A 109 24.45 -9.12 -12.94
N PHE A 110 23.28 -9.68 -12.61
CA PHE A 110 22.83 -11.02 -12.99
C PHE A 110 21.57 -10.97 -13.86
N SER A 111 21.55 -10.06 -14.85
CA SER A 111 20.40 -9.85 -15.74
C SER A 111 19.87 -11.17 -16.32
N GLY A 112 18.54 -11.36 -16.29
CA GLY A 112 17.86 -12.57 -16.73
C GLY A 112 17.91 -13.75 -15.75
N SER A 113 18.67 -13.68 -14.64
CA SER A 113 18.73 -14.77 -13.65
C SER A 113 17.49 -14.79 -12.77
N LEU A 114 16.62 -15.76 -13.00
CA LEU A 114 15.40 -15.96 -12.23
C LEU A 114 15.71 -16.28 -10.74
N LEU A 115 16.74 -17.09 -10.48
CA LEU A 115 17.14 -17.44 -9.12
C LEU A 115 17.56 -16.19 -8.32
N TYR A 116 18.35 -15.31 -8.95
CA TYR A 116 18.76 -14.05 -8.33
C TYR A 116 17.56 -13.17 -7.98
N ALA A 117 16.62 -13.01 -8.92
CA ALA A 117 15.40 -12.24 -8.72
C ALA A 117 14.55 -12.80 -7.55
N TYR A 118 14.39 -14.13 -7.48
CA TYR A 118 13.69 -14.77 -6.35
C TYR A 118 14.37 -14.52 -5.01
N VAL A 119 15.67 -14.76 -4.92
CA VAL A 119 16.43 -14.63 -3.65
C VAL A 119 16.39 -13.18 -3.15
N THR A 120 16.61 -12.21 -4.03
CA THR A 120 16.62 -10.80 -3.64
C THR A 120 15.22 -10.31 -3.27
N TYR A 121 14.18 -10.66 -4.02
CA TYR A 121 12.83 -10.19 -3.73
C TYR A 121 12.20 -10.89 -2.52
N VAL A 122 12.39 -12.21 -2.35
CA VAL A 122 11.97 -12.94 -1.13
C VAL A 122 12.70 -12.39 0.09
N GLY A 123 14.03 -12.23 0.00
CA GLY A 123 14.84 -11.67 1.08
C GLY A 123 14.39 -10.26 1.48
N MET A 124 14.11 -9.40 0.51
CA MET A 124 13.56 -8.06 0.75
C MET A 124 12.21 -8.13 1.46
N SER A 125 11.28 -8.98 0.99
CA SER A 125 9.95 -9.12 1.56
C SER A 125 9.98 -9.64 3.00
N MET A 126 10.83 -10.64 3.28
CA MET A 126 11.04 -11.17 4.63
C MET A 126 11.60 -10.11 5.58
N CYS A 127 12.58 -9.33 5.14
CA CYS A 127 13.15 -8.23 5.93
C CYS A 127 12.15 -7.09 6.13
N TYR A 128 11.32 -6.80 5.11
CA TYR A 128 10.24 -5.81 5.23
C TYR A 128 9.26 -6.18 6.34
N THR A 129 8.81 -7.43 6.39
CA THR A 129 7.94 -7.92 7.46
C THR A 129 8.60 -7.83 8.83
N LEU A 130 9.91 -8.12 8.92
CA LEU A 130 10.68 -8.02 10.17
C LEU A 130 10.78 -6.59 10.69
N VAL A 131 10.61 -5.57 9.85
CA VAL A 131 10.51 -4.15 10.23
C VAL A 131 9.07 -3.76 10.49
N ASN A 132 8.15 -4.11 9.58
CA ASN A 132 6.78 -3.60 9.56
C ASN A 132 5.94 -4.13 10.73
N VAL A 133 6.03 -5.42 11.05
CA VAL A 133 5.24 -6.03 12.13
C VAL A 133 5.58 -5.41 13.49
N PRO A 134 6.85 -5.35 13.93
CA PRO A 134 7.20 -4.68 15.19
C PRO A 134 6.90 -3.18 15.17
N TYR A 135 7.08 -2.50 14.04
CA TYR A 135 6.77 -1.08 13.91
C TYR A 135 5.27 -0.81 14.12
N GLY A 136 4.39 -1.68 13.61
CA GLY A 136 2.95 -1.60 13.89
C GLY A 136 2.64 -1.71 15.39
N ALA A 137 3.30 -2.64 16.09
CA ALA A 137 3.14 -2.84 17.52
C ALA A 137 3.75 -1.70 18.37
N LEU A 138 4.79 -1.04 17.86
CA LEU A 138 5.46 0.08 18.53
C LEU A 138 4.49 1.24 18.84
N ASN A 139 3.48 1.49 18.00
CA ASN A 139 2.49 2.55 18.20
C ASN A 139 1.84 2.49 19.59
N SER A 140 1.39 1.32 20.00
CA SER A 140 0.75 1.10 21.30
C SER A 140 1.73 1.05 22.49
N SER A 141 3.02 0.89 22.20
CA SER A 141 4.08 0.83 23.20
C SER A 141 4.65 2.20 23.56
N LEU A 142 4.31 3.25 22.82
CA LEU A 142 4.78 4.61 23.08
C LEU A 142 3.94 5.32 24.15
N THR A 143 2.62 5.10 24.17
CA THR A 143 1.69 5.71 25.11
C THR A 143 0.38 4.92 25.21
N ARG A 144 -0.34 5.10 26.33
CA ARG A 144 -1.72 4.62 26.51
C ARG A 144 -2.78 5.70 26.25
N ASP A 145 -2.38 6.94 26.02
CA ASP A 145 -3.31 8.03 25.73
C ASP A 145 -3.90 7.87 24.31
N THR A 146 -5.21 7.60 24.25
CA THR A 146 -5.95 7.37 23.00
C THR A 146 -5.88 8.57 22.05
N ASN A 147 -5.90 9.79 22.58
CA ASN A 147 -5.77 11.00 21.74
C ASN A 147 -4.37 11.08 21.13
N GLU A 148 -3.34 10.76 21.90
CA GLU A 148 -1.98 10.76 21.43
C GLU A 148 -1.73 9.65 20.40
N ILE A 149 -2.30 8.44 20.62
CA ILE A 149 -2.27 7.33 19.63
C ILE A 149 -2.94 7.77 18.33
N THR A 150 -4.03 8.51 18.39
CA THR A 150 -4.72 9.04 17.20
C THR A 150 -3.82 10.04 16.44
N VAL A 151 -3.16 10.95 17.15
CA VAL A 151 -2.21 11.91 16.54
C VAL A 151 -1.02 11.17 15.91
N LEU A 152 -0.46 10.17 16.59
CA LEU A 152 0.62 9.34 16.06
C LEU A 152 0.21 8.62 14.78
N THR A 153 -0.97 8.01 14.77
CA THR A 153 -1.52 7.32 13.60
C THR A 153 -1.74 8.28 12.43
N SER A 154 -2.26 9.47 12.70
CA SER A 154 -2.46 10.51 11.68
C SER A 154 -1.14 11.01 11.10
N THR A 155 -0.14 11.26 11.95
CA THR A 155 1.22 11.66 11.52
C THR A 155 1.88 10.55 10.68
N ARG A 156 1.73 9.32 11.10
CA ARG A 156 2.20 8.13 10.39
C ARG A 156 1.60 8.03 8.99
N MET A 157 0.26 8.16 8.87
CA MET A 157 -0.44 8.11 7.59
C MET A 157 -0.03 9.27 6.66
N PHE A 158 0.16 10.47 7.20
CA PHE A 158 0.66 11.62 6.44
C PHE A 158 2.06 11.34 5.88
N MET A 159 2.98 10.84 6.71
CA MET A 159 4.35 10.51 6.31
C MET A 159 4.40 9.35 5.30
N ALA A 160 3.52 8.35 5.42
CA ALA A 160 3.38 7.26 4.46
C ALA A 160 2.98 7.79 3.07
N ASN A 161 1.99 8.69 3.02
CA ASN A 161 1.56 9.33 1.76
C ASN A 161 2.66 10.22 1.16
N LEU A 162 3.43 10.93 2.01
CA LEU A 162 4.57 11.72 1.54
C LEU A 162 5.65 10.83 0.93
N GLY A 163 5.94 9.66 1.53
CA GLY A 163 6.82 8.64 0.96
C GLY A 163 6.32 8.13 -0.39
N GLY A 164 5.04 7.82 -0.49
CA GLY A 164 4.40 7.40 -1.75
C GLY A 164 4.50 8.47 -2.85
N LEU A 165 4.29 9.74 -2.50
CA LEU A 165 4.45 10.87 -3.43
C LEU A 165 5.91 11.02 -3.88
N ALA A 166 6.87 10.92 -2.96
CA ALA A 166 8.29 10.98 -3.26
C ALA A 166 8.71 9.85 -4.23
N VAL A 167 8.16 8.64 -4.07
CA VAL A 167 8.40 7.52 -5.00
C VAL A 167 7.75 7.77 -6.35
N SER A 168 6.47 8.13 -6.37
CA SER A 168 5.72 8.25 -7.63
C SER A 168 6.25 9.33 -8.56
N MET A 169 6.67 10.47 -8.02
CA MET A 169 7.26 11.57 -8.80
C MET A 169 8.78 11.48 -8.93
N GLY A 170 9.46 11.03 -7.88
CA GLY A 170 10.90 11.12 -7.79
C GLY A 170 11.63 9.99 -8.51
N ILE A 171 11.09 8.75 -8.54
CA ILE A 171 11.78 7.63 -9.20
C ILE A 171 12.05 7.92 -10.70
N PRO A 172 11.07 8.35 -11.53
CA PRO A 172 11.35 8.66 -12.92
C PRO A 172 12.42 9.75 -13.08
N ALA A 173 12.35 10.79 -12.26
CA ALA A 173 13.32 11.90 -12.29
C ALA A 173 14.74 11.43 -11.91
N CYS A 174 14.88 10.61 -10.86
CA CYS A 174 16.16 10.08 -10.40
C CYS A 174 16.76 9.09 -11.41
N VAL A 175 15.94 8.19 -11.98
CA VAL A 175 16.41 7.24 -13.01
C VAL A 175 16.96 8.02 -14.22
N LYS A 176 16.26 9.06 -14.66
CA LYS A 176 16.76 9.92 -15.74
C LYS A 176 18.05 10.66 -15.38
N LEU A 177 18.15 11.14 -14.14
CA LEU A 177 19.34 11.86 -13.64
C LEU A 177 20.59 10.97 -13.64
N PHE A 178 20.44 9.69 -13.25
CA PHE A 178 21.55 8.75 -13.16
C PHE A 178 21.79 7.95 -14.45
N ALA A 179 20.96 8.11 -15.47
CA ALA A 179 21.16 7.43 -16.76
C ALA A 179 22.48 7.85 -17.42
N ARG A 180 23.28 6.87 -17.85
CA ARG A 180 24.55 7.05 -18.52
C ARG A 180 24.37 6.97 -20.01
N GLY A 181 24.75 8.04 -20.72
CA GLY A 181 24.84 8.06 -22.18
C GLY A 181 23.59 8.55 -22.89
N SER A 182 23.81 9.07 -24.10
CA SER A 182 22.79 9.60 -25.02
C SER A 182 22.02 8.52 -25.79
N GLU A 183 22.18 7.26 -25.47
CA GLU A 183 21.38 6.16 -26.01
C GLU A 183 20.03 6.04 -25.29
N LEU A 184 19.35 7.17 -25.19
CA LEU A 184 17.91 7.18 -25.18
C LEU A 184 17.50 6.70 -26.58
N VAL A 185 17.38 5.39 -26.76
CA VAL A 185 16.77 4.81 -27.95
C VAL A 185 15.32 5.26 -27.95
N GLY A 186 15.06 6.37 -28.64
CA GLY A 186 13.78 7.08 -28.61
C GLY A 186 13.59 7.93 -27.34
N GLU A 187 12.64 8.81 -27.35
CA GLU A 187 12.19 9.65 -26.22
C GLU A 187 11.44 8.82 -25.17
N GLN A 188 12.02 7.72 -24.68
CA GLN A 188 11.38 6.89 -23.66
C GLN A 188 11.35 7.61 -22.33
N ALA A 189 10.21 7.55 -21.64
CA ALA A 189 10.03 8.17 -20.33
C ALA A 189 10.95 7.56 -19.27
N MET A 190 11.24 6.26 -19.38
CA MET A 190 12.08 5.51 -18.44
C MET A 190 13.22 4.82 -19.19
N PRO A 191 14.48 5.22 -18.93
CA PRO A 191 15.65 4.55 -19.51
C PRO A 191 15.75 3.09 -19.06
N ALA A 192 16.10 2.21 -19.99
CA ALA A 192 16.43 0.80 -19.72
C ALA A 192 17.88 0.64 -19.21
N ASP A 193 18.39 1.59 -18.44
CA ASP A 193 19.74 1.60 -17.88
C ASP A 193 19.74 1.02 -16.45
N GLY A 194 20.26 -0.20 -16.30
CA GLY A 194 20.34 -0.87 -15.01
C GLY A 194 21.18 -0.13 -13.98
N HIS A 195 22.22 0.63 -14.40
CA HIS A 195 22.99 1.48 -13.49
C HIS A 195 22.12 2.60 -12.91
N ALA A 196 21.29 3.25 -13.72
CA ALA A 196 20.41 4.33 -13.28
C ALA A 196 19.39 3.83 -12.23
N TRP A 197 18.81 2.67 -12.47
CA TRP A 197 17.89 2.03 -11.52
C TRP A 197 18.58 1.64 -10.21
N PHE A 198 19.78 1.04 -10.30
CA PHE A 198 20.58 0.70 -9.12
C PHE A 198 20.90 1.93 -8.28
N MET A 199 21.41 3.01 -8.90
CA MET A 199 21.76 4.26 -8.20
C MET A 199 20.52 4.94 -7.59
N THR A 200 19.41 4.92 -8.29
CA THR A 200 18.13 5.44 -7.78
C THR A 200 17.72 4.68 -6.54
N MET A 201 17.72 3.35 -6.59
CA MET A 201 17.32 2.54 -5.44
C MET A 201 18.33 2.64 -4.28
N LEU A 202 19.62 2.77 -4.57
CA LEU A 202 20.64 3.03 -3.56
C LEU A 202 20.32 4.31 -2.77
N VAL A 203 20.03 5.42 -3.46
CA VAL A 203 19.68 6.70 -2.83
C VAL A 203 18.40 6.58 -2.00
N TYR A 204 17.32 6.02 -2.56
CA TYR A 204 16.05 5.86 -1.85
C TYR A 204 16.18 4.96 -0.64
N SER A 205 16.91 3.86 -0.74
CA SER A 205 17.10 2.91 0.36
C SER A 205 17.96 3.50 1.47
N LEU A 206 19.01 4.28 1.15
CA LEU A 206 19.83 4.95 2.14
C LEU A 206 19.07 6.07 2.86
N ILE A 207 18.24 6.84 2.14
CA ILE A 207 17.34 7.82 2.75
C ILE A 207 16.33 7.09 3.66
N GLY A 208 15.76 5.98 3.22
CA GLY A 208 14.88 5.15 4.02
C GLY A 208 15.56 4.65 5.29
N LEU A 209 16.79 4.16 5.18
CA LEU A 209 17.58 3.71 6.34
C LEU A 209 17.84 4.86 7.32
N ALA A 210 18.17 6.05 6.82
CA ALA A 210 18.36 7.25 7.66
C ALA A 210 17.07 7.60 8.43
N PHE A 211 15.90 7.51 7.78
CA PHE A 211 14.61 7.70 8.45
C PHE A 211 14.29 6.59 9.47
N LEU A 212 14.69 5.33 9.24
CA LEU A 212 14.55 4.27 10.24
C LEU A 212 15.45 4.54 11.47
N PHE A 213 16.68 5.00 11.28
CA PHE A 213 17.54 5.42 12.38
C PHE A 213 16.97 6.62 13.12
N PHE A 214 16.42 7.60 12.40
CA PHE A 214 15.74 8.73 13.01
C PHE A 214 14.54 8.29 13.84
N CYS A 215 13.68 7.41 13.30
CA CYS A 215 12.57 6.81 14.03
C CYS A 215 13.05 6.09 15.29
N PHE A 216 14.08 5.27 15.19
CA PHE A 216 14.68 4.58 16.33
C PHE A 216 15.16 5.56 17.41
N SER A 217 15.79 6.66 17.03
CA SER A 217 16.34 7.65 17.97
C SER A 217 15.26 8.43 18.73
N GLN A 218 14.12 8.70 18.05
CA GLN A 218 13.02 9.50 18.61
C GLN A 218 11.96 8.66 19.35
N THR A 219 11.93 7.35 19.13
CA THR A 219 10.98 6.46 19.79
C THR A 219 11.58 5.77 21.00
N LYS A 220 10.82 5.73 22.09
CA LYS A 220 11.19 5.00 23.30
C LYS A 220 9.96 4.24 23.81
N GLU A 221 10.08 2.93 23.93
CA GLU A 221 9.02 2.10 24.50
C GLU A 221 8.85 2.42 25.98
N ARG A 222 7.67 2.87 26.35
CA ARG A 222 7.33 3.34 27.70
C ARG A 222 6.22 2.50 28.33
N VAL A 223 5.43 1.83 27.48
CA VAL A 223 4.31 0.97 27.89
C VAL A 223 4.70 -0.47 27.62
N VAL A 224 4.91 -1.23 28.67
CA VAL A 224 5.05 -2.70 28.57
C VAL A 224 3.63 -3.26 28.58
N MET A 225 3.20 -3.89 27.50
CA MET A 225 1.95 -4.63 27.47
C MET A 225 2.10 -5.91 28.26
N ASP A 226 1.21 -6.15 29.24
CA ASP A 226 1.14 -7.43 29.94
C ASP A 226 0.78 -8.55 28.94
N GLU A 227 1.54 -9.64 28.95
CA GLU A 227 1.35 -10.82 28.11
C GLU A 227 -0.05 -11.46 28.23
N LYS A 228 -0.82 -11.08 29.25
CA LYS A 228 -2.17 -11.60 29.49
C LYS A 228 -3.27 -11.04 28.62
N GLU A 229 -3.03 -9.92 27.92
CA GLU A 229 -4.04 -9.29 27.03
C GLU A 229 -3.96 -9.80 25.56
N THR A 230 -2.90 -10.46 25.17
CA THR A 230 -2.83 -11.21 23.93
C THR A 230 -3.52 -12.55 24.12
N ALA A 231 -4.86 -12.56 24.12
CA ALA A 231 -5.64 -13.77 24.12
C ALA A 231 -5.12 -14.71 23.02
N ASN A 232 -4.92 -15.99 23.35
CA ASN A 232 -4.53 -17.07 22.46
C ASN A 232 -5.57 -17.19 21.32
N VAL A 233 -5.44 -16.37 20.28
CA VAL A 233 -6.25 -16.45 19.08
C VAL A 233 -5.78 -17.67 18.31
N LYS A 234 -6.61 -18.72 18.25
CA LYS A 234 -6.35 -19.90 17.43
C LYS A 234 -6.70 -19.57 15.98
N VAL A 235 -5.96 -20.13 15.04
CA VAL A 235 -6.27 -19.99 13.60
C VAL A 235 -7.70 -20.45 13.28
N SER A 236 -8.22 -21.45 14.02
CA SER A 236 -9.61 -21.89 13.93
C SER A 236 -10.64 -20.78 14.23
N ASP A 237 -10.30 -19.85 15.14
CA ASP A 237 -11.20 -18.77 15.55
C ASP A 237 -11.36 -17.73 14.41
N LEU A 238 -10.31 -17.54 13.58
CA LEU A 238 -10.36 -16.69 12.38
C LEU A 238 -11.43 -17.19 11.41
N TRP A 239 -11.43 -18.49 11.11
CA TRP A 239 -12.39 -19.08 10.17
C TRP A 239 -13.81 -19.15 10.73
N THR A 240 -13.94 -19.40 12.03
CA THR A 240 -15.24 -19.41 12.71
C THR A 240 -15.87 -18.03 12.69
N GLU A 241 -15.10 -16.99 12.98
CA GLU A 241 -15.56 -15.61 12.94
C GLU A 241 -15.88 -15.16 11.52
N PHE A 242 -15.03 -15.46 10.55
CA PHE A 242 -15.30 -15.19 9.15
C PHE A 242 -16.60 -15.82 8.66
N GLY A 243 -16.90 -17.05 9.12
CA GLY A 243 -18.15 -17.74 8.79
C GLY A 243 -19.40 -17.12 9.43
N ARG A 244 -19.30 -16.57 10.65
CA ARG A 244 -20.43 -16.01 11.40
C ARG A 244 -20.70 -14.54 11.13
N ASN A 245 -19.64 -13.74 10.96
CA ASN A 245 -19.74 -12.29 10.83
C ASN A 245 -19.94 -11.89 9.36
N ARG A 246 -21.19 -11.71 8.93
CA ARG A 246 -21.52 -11.34 7.55
C ARG A 246 -20.94 -9.99 7.14
N PRO A 247 -21.02 -8.90 7.94
CA PRO A 247 -20.35 -7.64 7.63
C PRO A 247 -18.84 -7.78 7.42
N LEU A 248 -18.17 -8.66 8.19
CA LEU A 248 -16.74 -8.96 8.01
C LEU A 248 -16.45 -9.57 6.63
N ARG A 249 -17.28 -10.52 6.18
CA ARG A 249 -17.10 -11.11 4.85
C ARG A 249 -17.27 -10.08 3.74
N VAL A 250 -18.27 -9.23 3.84
CA VAL A 250 -18.50 -8.15 2.86
C VAL A 250 -17.28 -7.21 2.85
N LEU A 251 -16.82 -6.80 4.02
CA LEU A 251 -15.67 -5.93 4.14
C LEU A 251 -14.38 -6.58 3.60
N ALA A 252 -14.17 -7.87 3.86
CA ALA A 252 -13.04 -8.64 3.37
C ALA A 252 -12.95 -8.65 1.84
N PHE A 253 -14.05 -9.00 1.17
CA PHE A 253 -14.11 -8.99 -0.30
C PHE A 253 -13.99 -7.58 -0.88
N PHE A 254 -14.52 -6.58 -0.18
CA PHE A 254 -14.34 -5.18 -0.56
C PHE A 254 -12.86 -4.75 -0.48
N PHE A 255 -12.12 -5.16 0.58
CA PHE A 255 -10.68 -4.95 0.69
C PHE A 255 -9.91 -5.59 -0.47
N ILE A 256 -10.19 -6.86 -0.77
CA ILE A 256 -9.54 -7.55 -1.90
C ILE A 256 -9.74 -6.77 -3.20
N THR A 257 -10.98 -6.42 -3.54
CA THR A 257 -11.28 -5.77 -4.82
C THR A 257 -10.73 -4.35 -4.91
N ALA A 258 -10.82 -3.57 -3.83
CA ALA A 258 -10.30 -2.20 -3.78
C ALA A 258 -8.77 -2.17 -3.89
N PHE A 259 -8.07 -3.02 -3.13
CA PHE A 259 -6.62 -3.08 -3.17
C PHE A 259 -6.07 -3.76 -4.42
N ALA A 260 -6.78 -4.74 -4.98
CA ALA A 260 -6.45 -5.31 -6.29
C ALA A 260 -6.50 -4.24 -7.39
N MET A 261 -7.58 -3.44 -7.42
CA MET A 261 -7.74 -2.35 -8.36
C MET A 261 -6.60 -1.32 -8.22
N MET A 262 -6.30 -0.87 -6.99
CA MET A 262 -5.22 0.09 -6.74
C MET A 262 -3.86 -0.45 -7.18
N SER A 263 -3.56 -1.69 -6.82
CA SER A 263 -2.27 -2.31 -7.06
C SER A 263 -2.03 -2.59 -8.55
N VAL A 264 -3.04 -3.10 -9.26
CA VAL A 264 -3.00 -3.31 -10.72
C VAL A 264 -2.82 -1.97 -11.44
N SER A 265 -3.61 -0.96 -11.08
CA SER A 265 -3.54 0.37 -11.71
C SER A 265 -2.18 1.06 -11.46
N ASN A 266 -1.61 0.93 -10.26
CA ASN A 266 -0.31 1.49 -9.92
C ASN A 266 0.82 0.80 -10.72
N ALA A 267 0.83 -0.53 -10.79
CA ALA A 267 1.84 -1.28 -11.53
C ALA A 267 1.76 -1.04 -13.04
N ALA A 268 0.56 -0.83 -13.59
CA ALA A 268 0.36 -0.62 -15.02
C ALA A 268 0.57 0.84 -15.47
N GLY A 269 0.57 1.79 -14.54
CA GLY A 269 0.65 3.22 -14.85
C GLY A 269 1.91 3.64 -15.62
N SER A 270 3.06 3.03 -15.30
CA SER A 270 4.33 3.27 -16.00
C SER A 270 4.29 2.77 -17.46
N TYR A 271 3.74 1.58 -17.68
CA TYR A 271 3.58 1.02 -19.03
C TYR A 271 2.64 1.89 -19.87
N TYR A 272 1.53 2.35 -19.29
CA TYR A 272 0.58 3.23 -19.95
C TYR A 272 1.24 4.54 -20.43
N MET A 273 1.97 5.20 -19.55
CA MET A 273 2.64 6.45 -19.88
C MET A 273 3.76 6.24 -20.91
N GLN A 274 4.49 5.14 -20.82
CA GLN A 274 5.61 4.87 -21.73
C GLN A 274 5.14 4.41 -23.11
N TYR A 275 4.25 3.44 -23.20
CA TYR A 275 3.93 2.74 -24.43
C TYR A 275 2.66 3.23 -25.13
N ASN A 276 1.64 3.68 -24.38
CA ASN A 276 0.41 4.21 -24.96
C ASN A 276 0.49 5.71 -25.21
N MET A 277 1.08 6.46 -24.26
CA MET A 277 1.13 7.91 -24.33
C MET A 277 2.46 8.45 -24.90
N HIS A 278 3.48 7.60 -25.04
CA HIS A 278 4.84 7.98 -25.48
C HIS A 278 5.35 9.24 -24.74
N SER A 279 5.14 9.26 -23.44
CA SER A 279 5.36 10.44 -22.59
C SER A 279 6.84 10.66 -22.28
N THR A 280 7.17 11.91 -21.99
CA THR A 280 8.49 12.26 -21.41
C THR A 280 8.55 11.85 -19.93
N THR A 281 9.77 11.79 -19.37
CA THR A 281 9.98 11.51 -17.95
C THR A 281 9.22 12.49 -17.04
N ALA A 282 9.21 13.79 -17.39
CA ALA A 282 8.48 14.81 -16.63
C ALA A 282 6.97 14.56 -16.64
N GLN A 283 6.41 14.22 -17.80
CA GLN A 283 4.99 13.90 -17.95
C GLN A 283 4.62 12.65 -17.15
N MET A 284 5.45 11.60 -17.16
CA MET A 284 5.26 10.41 -16.33
C MET A 284 5.30 10.74 -14.85
N SER A 285 6.27 11.53 -14.40
CA SER A 285 6.38 11.96 -12.98
C SER A 285 5.13 12.70 -12.52
N ILE A 286 4.61 13.63 -13.33
CA ILE A 286 3.37 14.36 -13.04
C ILE A 286 2.19 13.40 -12.95
N PHE A 287 2.02 12.51 -13.93
CA PHE A 287 0.93 11.54 -13.95
C PHE A 287 0.95 10.63 -12.70
N MET A 288 2.12 10.08 -12.36
CA MET A 288 2.28 9.24 -11.17
C MET A 288 2.02 10.03 -9.89
N GLY A 289 2.52 11.26 -9.80
CA GLY A 289 2.29 12.14 -8.64
C GLY A 289 0.81 12.49 -8.43
N LEU A 290 0.07 12.71 -9.51
CA LEU A 290 -1.38 12.95 -9.48
C LEU A 290 -2.17 11.73 -8.96
N GLY A 291 -1.54 10.55 -8.93
CA GLY A 291 -2.06 9.37 -8.23
C GLY A 291 -2.08 9.51 -6.71
N SER A 292 -1.14 10.25 -6.15
CA SER A 292 -0.93 10.39 -4.69
C SER A 292 -1.40 11.73 -4.12
N ILE A 293 -1.32 12.82 -4.88
CA ILE A 293 -1.69 14.18 -4.45
C ILE A 293 -3.11 14.26 -3.86
N PRO A 294 -4.15 13.63 -4.45
CA PRO A 294 -5.49 13.69 -3.90
C PRO A 294 -5.60 13.20 -2.45
N ALA A 295 -4.69 12.34 -1.97
CA ALA A 295 -4.70 11.87 -0.59
C ALA A 295 -4.54 13.01 0.41
N PHE A 296 -3.66 13.97 0.13
CA PHE A 296 -3.43 15.14 1.00
C PHE A 296 -4.63 16.08 1.07
N ILE A 297 -5.42 16.15 -0.01
CA ILE A 297 -6.58 17.05 -0.12
C ILE A 297 -7.82 16.37 0.45
N PHE A 298 -8.12 15.15 0.02
CA PHE A 298 -9.41 14.52 0.28
C PHE A 298 -9.44 13.65 1.54
N MET A 299 -8.33 13.04 1.99
CA MET A 299 -8.34 12.22 3.20
C MET A 299 -8.83 12.97 4.45
N PRO A 300 -8.39 14.22 4.71
CA PRO A 300 -8.91 15.00 5.83
C PRO A 300 -10.40 15.37 5.68
N LEU A 301 -10.91 15.41 4.45
CA LEU A 301 -12.29 15.76 4.14
C LEU A 301 -13.25 14.55 4.19
N VAL A 302 -12.75 13.32 4.22
CA VAL A 302 -13.57 12.09 4.23
C VAL A 302 -14.65 12.10 5.32
N PRO A 303 -14.39 12.49 6.59
CA PRO A 303 -15.44 12.54 7.61
C PRO A 303 -16.53 13.59 7.30
N ALA A 304 -16.16 14.73 6.73
CA ALA A 304 -17.11 15.77 6.33
C ALA A 304 -17.96 15.33 5.13
N ILE A 305 -17.33 14.70 4.14
CA ILE A 305 -18.02 14.13 2.97
C ILE A 305 -19.03 13.08 3.42
N LYS A 306 -18.62 12.16 4.34
CA LYS A 306 -19.52 11.14 4.89
C LYS A 306 -20.75 11.75 5.57
N LYS A 307 -20.59 12.84 6.31
CA LYS A 307 -21.71 13.54 6.95
C LYS A 307 -22.68 14.15 5.93
N LEU A 308 -22.17 14.63 4.79
CA LEU A 308 -23.00 15.27 3.75
C LEU A 308 -23.79 14.28 2.91
N VAL A 309 -23.17 13.19 2.49
CA VAL A 309 -23.78 12.28 1.50
C VAL A 309 -24.19 10.92 2.09
N GLY A 310 -23.82 10.63 3.31
CA GLY A 310 -24.06 9.35 3.99
C GLY A 310 -23.06 8.26 3.57
N LYS A 311 -22.98 7.21 4.39
CA LYS A 311 -22.00 6.13 4.29
C LYS A 311 -22.01 5.41 2.92
N LYS A 312 -23.15 4.84 2.54
CA LYS A 312 -23.27 4.06 1.28
C LYS A 312 -23.14 4.94 0.04
N ASN A 313 -23.80 6.10 0.03
CA ASN A 313 -23.78 6.99 -1.12
C ASN A 313 -22.36 7.50 -1.39
N MET A 314 -21.55 7.74 -0.34
CA MET A 314 -20.16 8.13 -0.50
C MET A 314 -19.37 7.11 -1.31
N PHE A 315 -19.51 5.81 -1.04
CA PHE A 315 -18.86 4.79 -1.85
C PHE A 315 -19.35 4.81 -3.30
N TYR A 316 -20.66 4.85 -3.53
CA TYR A 316 -21.21 4.87 -4.90
C TYR A 316 -20.75 6.10 -5.69
N ILE A 317 -20.82 7.29 -5.10
CA ILE A 317 -20.43 8.53 -5.76
C ILE A 317 -18.94 8.48 -6.12
N PHE A 318 -18.07 8.19 -5.15
CA PHE A 318 -16.64 8.31 -5.36
C PHE A 318 -16.04 7.15 -6.18
N LEU A 319 -16.59 5.94 -6.10
CA LEU A 319 -16.22 4.86 -7.01
C LEU A 319 -16.70 5.15 -8.44
N SER A 320 -17.87 5.80 -8.62
CA SER A 320 -18.33 6.26 -9.95
C SER A 320 -17.45 7.38 -10.49
N VAL A 321 -17.01 8.32 -9.66
CA VAL A 321 -16.05 9.37 -10.03
C VAL A 321 -14.72 8.73 -10.50
N ALA A 322 -14.24 7.71 -9.79
CA ALA A 322 -13.05 6.98 -10.20
C ALA A 322 -13.22 6.28 -11.56
N MET A 323 -14.35 5.62 -11.78
CA MET A 323 -14.67 5.00 -13.07
C MET A 323 -14.76 6.02 -14.20
N PHE A 324 -15.37 7.19 -13.95
CA PHE A 324 -15.40 8.28 -14.93
C PHE A 324 -13.99 8.70 -15.34
N GLY A 325 -13.07 8.88 -14.39
CA GLY A 325 -11.67 9.16 -14.69
C GLY A 325 -11.01 8.06 -15.55
N MET A 326 -11.29 6.78 -15.28
CA MET A 326 -10.78 5.66 -16.10
C MET A 326 -11.35 5.66 -17.52
N ILE A 327 -12.64 5.96 -17.68
CA ILE A 327 -13.29 6.09 -19.00
C ILE A 327 -12.61 7.22 -19.80
N VAL A 328 -12.35 8.37 -19.18
CA VAL A 328 -11.66 9.48 -19.85
C VAL A 328 -10.25 9.08 -20.25
N LEU A 329 -9.47 8.42 -19.39
CA LEU A 329 -8.12 7.90 -19.73
C LEU A 329 -8.18 6.94 -20.92
N TYR A 330 -9.18 6.05 -20.95
CA TYR A 330 -9.36 5.12 -22.08
C TYR A 330 -9.66 5.88 -23.39
N LEU A 331 -10.62 6.82 -23.37
CA LEU A 331 -11.02 7.59 -24.54
C LEU A 331 -9.87 8.44 -25.09
N VAL A 332 -9.08 9.08 -24.23
CA VAL A 332 -7.90 9.86 -24.67
C VAL A 332 -6.89 8.99 -25.38
N SER A 333 -6.72 7.74 -24.96
CA SER A 333 -5.77 6.83 -25.60
C SER A 333 -6.26 6.27 -26.93
N VAL A 334 -7.58 6.08 -27.09
CA VAL A 334 -8.16 5.49 -28.30
C VAL A 334 -8.44 6.55 -29.37
N ILE A 335 -8.78 7.79 -28.98
CA ILE A 335 -9.10 8.87 -29.93
C ILE A 335 -7.82 9.63 -30.30
N PRO A 336 -7.33 9.53 -31.57
CA PRO A 336 -6.05 10.12 -31.95
C PRO A 336 -5.97 11.64 -31.71
N ALA A 337 -7.06 12.36 -31.90
CA ALA A 337 -7.14 13.81 -31.70
C ALA A 337 -6.93 14.23 -30.22
N LEU A 338 -7.20 13.34 -29.27
CA LEU A 338 -7.06 13.62 -27.83
C LEU A 338 -5.71 13.14 -27.27
N ARG A 339 -5.02 12.21 -27.95
CA ARG A 339 -3.78 11.58 -27.48
C ARG A 339 -2.67 12.60 -27.18
N SER A 340 -2.61 13.71 -27.90
CA SER A 340 -1.64 14.80 -27.67
C SER A 340 -2.00 15.73 -26.51
N GLN A 341 -3.21 15.62 -25.98
CA GLN A 341 -3.74 16.53 -24.95
C GLN A 341 -3.42 16.02 -23.54
N MET A 342 -2.15 16.09 -23.13
CA MET A 342 -1.69 15.55 -21.83
C MET A 342 -2.42 16.13 -20.62
N TRP A 343 -2.93 17.38 -20.70
CA TRP A 343 -3.70 17.99 -19.62
C TRP A 343 -5.00 17.23 -19.30
N ILE A 344 -5.64 16.60 -20.30
CA ILE A 344 -6.85 15.76 -20.10
C ILE A 344 -6.45 14.50 -19.33
N VAL A 345 -5.30 13.88 -19.69
CA VAL A 345 -4.75 12.71 -18.99
C VAL A 345 -4.50 13.03 -17.50
N TYR A 346 -3.95 14.21 -17.22
CA TYR A 346 -3.67 14.65 -15.86
C TYR A 346 -4.95 14.87 -15.04
N ILE A 347 -5.94 15.55 -15.63
CA ILE A 347 -7.25 15.75 -14.96
C ILE A 347 -7.92 14.40 -14.73
N ALA A 348 -7.94 13.51 -15.72
CA ALA A 348 -8.55 12.20 -15.61
C ALA A 348 -7.87 11.34 -14.52
N GLN A 349 -6.53 11.37 -14.44
CA GLN A 349 -5.78 10.70 -13.39
C GLN A 349 -6.09 11.26 -12.01
N PHE A 350 -6.15 12.58 -11.87
CA PHE A 350 -6.50 13.23 -10.60
C PHE A 350 -7.91 12.85 -10.17
N VAL A 351 -8.90 12.92 -11.07
CA VAL A 351 -10.31 12.55 -10.81
C VAL A 351 -10.43 11.09 -10.41
N LYS A 352 -9.77 10.19 -11.17
CA LYS A 352 -9.71 8.76 -10.83
C LYS A 352 -9.17 8.56 -9.42
N SER A 353 -8.03 9.16 -9.11
CA SER A 353 -7.35 8.98 -7.83
C SER A 353 -8.12 9.60 -6.67
N ALA A 354 -8.75 10.75 -6.85
CA ALA A 354 -9.62 11.37 -5.84
C ALA A 354 -10.79 10.44 -5.46
N GLY A 355 -11.44 9.86 -6.48
CA GLY A 355 -12.52 8.89 -6.25
C GLY A 355 -12.06 7.68 -5.46
N VAL A 356 -10.94 7.07 -5.85
CA VAL A 356 -10.37 5.90 -5.16
C VAL A 356 -9.99 6.26 -3.72
N ILE A 357 -9.30 7.36 -3.49
CA ILE A 357 -8.77 7.75 -2.18
C ILE A 357 -9.90 8.03 -1.17
N VAL A 358 -10.98 8.69 -1.57
CA VAL A 358 -12.11 8.93 -0.66
C VAL A 358 -12.77 7.60 -0.28
N ALA A 359 -13.02 6.72 -1.24
CA ALA A 359 -13.64 5.43 -0.96
C ALA A 359 -12.75 4.53 -0.09
N THR A 360 -11.47 4.39 -0.42
CA THR A 360 -10.55 3.53 0.34
C THR A 360 -10.15 4.12 1.69
N GLY A 361 -10.09 5.44 1.82
CA GLY A 361 -9.83 6.11 3.10
C GLY A 361 -10.94 5.83 4.12
N TYR A 362 -12.21 5.84 3.71
CA TYR A 362 -13.30 5.51 4.60
C TYR A 362 -13.46 4.01 4.88
N MET A 363 -12.98 3.15 3.99
CA MET A 363 -13.03 1.69 4.15
C MET A 363 -12.42 1.22 5.48
N TRP A 364 -11.31 1.84 5.92
CA TRP A 364 -10.67 1.53 7.19
C TRP A 364 -11.53 1.90 8.40
N ALA A 365 -12.43 2.88 8.27
CA ALA A 365 -13.37 3.25 9.32
C ALA A 365 -14.48 2.19 9.53
N LEU A 366 -14.69 1.28 8.58
CA LEU A 366 -15.64 0.19 8.72
C LEU A 366 -15.10 -0.96 9.58
N VAL A 367 -13.78 -1.07 9.78
CA VAL A 367 -13.17 -2.16 10.57
C VAL A 367 -13.66 -2.13 12.03
N PRO A 368 -13.65 -1.01 12.76
CA PRO A 368 -14.23 -0.93 14.12
C PRO A 368 -15.73 -1.28 14.17
N GLU A 369 -16.51 -0.95 13.15
CA GLU A 369 -17.94 -1.28 13.10
C GLU A 369 -18.16 -2.81 13.04
N VAL A 370 -17.33 -3.50 12.26
CA VAL A 370 -17.38 -4.97 12.18
C VAL A 370 -16.94 -5.62 13.49
N VAL A 371 -15.99 -5.03 14.20
CA VAL A 371 -15.58 -5.46 15.55
C VAL A 371 -16.75 -5.32 16.53
N ALA A 372 -17.43 -4.17 16.55
CA ALA A 372 -18.57 -3.91 17.40
C ALA A 372 -19.75 -4.87 17.10
N PHE A 373 -20.00 -5.14 15.82
CA PHE A 373 -21.02 -6.14 15.41
C PHE A 373 -20.65 -7.55 15.91
N GLY A 374 -19.39 -7.94 15.82
CA GLY A 374 -18.90 -9.21 16.36
C GLY A 374 -19.09 -9.31 17.88
N GLU A 375 -18.77 -8.25 18.61
CA GLU A 375 -18.97 -8.15 20.06
C GLU A 375 -20.47 -8.24 20.42
N TYR A 376 -21.32 -7.54 19.71
CA TYR A 376 -22.77 -7.59 19.89
C TYR A 376 -23.34 -9.00 19.70
N THR A 377 -22.86 -9.74 18.70
CA THR A 377 -23.37 -11.06 18.33
C THR A 377 -22.79 -12.20 19.16
N THR A 378 -21.54 -12.11 19.58
CA THR A 378 -20.82 -13.20 20.27
C THR A 378 -20.59 -12.93 21.77
N GLY A 379 -20.80 -11.70 22.22
CA GLY A 379 -20.48 -11.26 23.58
C GLY A 379 -18.97 -11.18 23.87
N ARG A 380 -18.11 -11.33 22.85
CA ARG A 380 -16.65 -11.26 22.97
C ARG A 380 -16.08 -10.20 22.05
N ARG A 381 -15.16 -9.40 22.56
CA ARG A 381 -14.45 -8.41 21.75
C ARG A 381 -13.35 -9.09 20.93
N ILE A 382 -13.57 -9.20 19.62
CA ILE A 382 -12.72 -9.95 18.68
C ILE A 382 -11.86 -9.04 17.79
N ALA A 383 -11.51 -7.87 18.30
CA ALA A 383 -10.76 -6.86 17.51
C ALA A 383 -9.48 -7.43 16.87
N GLY A 384 -8.73 -8.28 17.60
CA GLY A 384 -7.53 -8.91 17.08
C GLY A 384 -7.78 -9.81 15.87
N ILE A 385 -8.88 -10.61 15.91
CA ILE A 385 -9.28 -11.50 14.82
C ILE A 385 -9.67 -10.70 13.57
N VAL A 386 -10.50 -9.67 13.76
CA VAL A 386 -10.96 -8.82 12.64
C VAL A 386 -9.79 -8.10 11.98
N ASN A 387 -8.87 -7.53 12.77
CA ASN A 387 -7.69 -6.86 12.24
C ASN A 387 -6.74 -7.82 11.49
N ALA A 388 -6.51 -9.03 12.03
CA ALA A 388 -5.70 -10.04 11.36
C ALA A 388 -6.29 -10.46 10.02
N LEU A 389 -7.60 -10.73 9.97
CA LEU A 389 -8.31 -11.07 8.74
C LEU A 389 -8.27 -9.92 7.73
N THR A 390 -8.51 -8.68 8.17
CA THR A 390 -8.42 -7.48 7.32
C THR A 390 -7.03 -7.35 6.70
N GLY A 391 -5.96 -7.60 7.48
CA GLY A 391 -4.58 -7.62 7.00
C GLY A 391 -4.34 -8.69 5.92
N ILE A 392 -4.86 -9.90 6.09
CA ILE A 392 -4.78 -10.98 5.10
C ILE A 392 -5.47 -10.57 3.79
N PHE A 393 -6.69 -10.04 3.84
CA PHE A 393 -7.45 -9.65 2.67
C PHE A 393 -6.85 -8.43 1.95
N PHE A 394 -6.33 -7.46 2.70
CA PHE A 394 -5.53 -6.35 2.17
C PHE A 394 -4.35 -6.87 1.34
N LYS A 395 -3.54 -7.77 1.91
CA LYS A 395 -2.37 -8.35 1.23
C LYS A 395 -2.75 -9.20 0.03
N ALA A 396 -3.85 -9.97 0.12
CA ALA A 396 -4.37 -10.74 -1.00
C ALA A 396 -4.76 -9.83 -2.18
N GLY A 397 -5.43 -8.70 -1.91
CA GLY A 397 -5.71 -7.70 -2.94
C GLY A 397 -4.44 -7.14 -3.57
N MET A 398 -3.47 -6.75 -2.76
CA MET A 398 -2.21 -6.20 -3.25
C MET A 398 -1.36 -7.19 -4.06
N ALA A 399 -1.46 -8.50 -3.77
CA ALA A 399 -0.77 -9.54 -4.53
C ALA A 399 -1.14 -9.52 -6.02
N LEU A 400 -2.39 -9.18 -6.33
CA LEU A 400 -2.88 -9.11 -7.70
C LEU A 400 -2.19 -8.00 -8.53
N GLY A 401 -1.59 -7.01 -7.89
CA GLY A 401 -0.89 -5.90 -8.54
C GLY A 401 0.35 -6.30 -9.34
N GLY A 402 1.02 -7.37 -8.98
CA GLY A 402 2.13 -7.91 -9.76
C GLY A 402 1.70 -9.06 -10.68
N VAL A 403 0.77 -9.89 -10.20
CA VAL A 403 0.31 -11.09 -10.92
C VAL A 403 -0.51 -10.74 -12.15
N VAL A 404 -1.54 -9.90 -12.00
CA VAL A 404 -2.47 -9.57 -13.08
C VAL A 404 -1.77 -8.81 -14.23
N PRO A 405 -0.98 -7.75 -13.97
CA PRO A 405 -0.27 -7.07 -15.04
C PRO A 405 0.73 -7.98 -15.76
N GLY A 406 1.51 -8.77 -15.03
CA GLY A 406 2.48 -9.67 -15.65
C GLY A 406 1.84 -10.74 -16.55
N LEU A 407 0.71 -11.32 -16.13
CA LEU A 407 -0.05 -12.27 -16.95
C LEU A 407 -0.67 -11.60 -18.19
N VAL A 408 -1.32 -10.46 -18.04
CA VAL A 408 -1.94 -9.76 -19.18
C VAL A 408 -0.88 -9.34 -20.17
N LEU A 409 0.23 -8.72 -19.75
CA LEU A 409 1.33 -8.33 -20.62
C LEU A 409 1.91 -9.53 -21.40
N SER A 410 2.05 -10.67 -20.74
CA SER A 410 2.51 -11.90 -21.40
C SER A 410 1.51 -12.41 -22.44
N LEU A 411 0.21 -12.43 -22.11
CA LEU A 411 -0.85 -12.93 -23.00
C LEU A 411 -1.01 -12.07 -24.27
N VAL A 412 -0.80 -10.74 -24.16
CA VAL A 412 -0.89 -9.83 -25.30
C VAL A 412 0.42 -9.70 -26.10
N GLY A 413 1.45 -10.47 -25.75
CA GLY A 413 2.72 -10.48 -26.45
C GLY A 413 3.52 -9.19 -26.29
N PHE A 414 3.48 -8.57 -25.09
CA PHE A 414 4.30 -7.40 -24.77
C PHE A 414 5.80 -7.71 -24.93
N ALA A 415 6.51 -6.87 -25.68
CA ALA A 415 7.95 -6.98 -25.94
C ALA A 415 8.68 -5.75 -25.39
N ALA A 416 9.44 -5.92 -24.32
CA ALA A 416 10.10 -4.82 -23.63
C ALA A 416 11.23 -4.14 -24.44
N ASP A 417 11.81 -4.85 -25.41
CA ASP A 417 12.85 -4.37 -26.32
C ASP A 417 12.31 -3.50 -27.47
N GLN A 418 10.99 -3.41 -27.63
CA GLN A 418 10.34 -2.63 -28.68
C GLN A 418 9.74 -1.35 -28.10
N SER A 419 10.15 -0.20 -28.64
CA SER A 419 9.56 1.10 -28.26
C SER A 419 8.11 1.25 -28.77
N ASN A 420 7.81 0.67 -29.93
CA ASN A 420 6.47 0.60 -30.50
C ASN A 420 5.91 -0.80 -30.30
N GLN A 421 4.89 -0.91 -29.49
CA GLN A 421 4.23 -2.16 -29.20
C GLN A 421 3.22 -2.56 -30.29
N THR A 422 2.85 -3.83 -30.32
CA THR A 422 1.75 -4.27 -31.17
C THR A 422 0.43 -3.63 -30.73
N PRO A 423 -0.55 -3.40 -31.62
CA PRO A 423 -1.86 -2.87 -31.21
C PRO A 423 -2.54 -3.68 -30.11
N LEU A 424 -2.32 -5.01 -30.09
CA LEU A 424 -2.85 -5.89 -29.03
C LEU A 424 -2.15 -5.64 -27.68
N ALA A 425 -0.83 -5.40 -27.68
CA ALA A 425 -0.10 -5.11 -26.46
C ALA A 425 -0.47 -3.73 -25.90
N GLU A 426 -0.61 -2.69 -26.74
CA GLU A 426 -1.11 -1.38 -26.33
C GLU A 426 -2.52 -1.50 -25.71
N GLN A 427 -3.40 -2.30 -26.32
CA GLN A 427 -4.73 -2.53 -25.81
C GLN A 427 -4.73 -3.29 -24.49
N GLY A 428 -3.84 -4.27 -24.31
CA GLY A 428 -3.63 -4.97 -23.05
C GLY A 428 -3.20 -4.03 -21.92
N ILE A 429 -2.34 -3.06 -22.20
CA ILE A 429 -1.95 -2.02 -21.21
C ILE A 429 -3.16 -1.15 -20.86
N LEU A 430 -4.00 -0.76 -21.82
CA LEU A 430 -5.24 -0.03 -21.56
C LEU A 430 -6.22 -0.85 -20.71
N TRP A 431 -6.30 -2.16 -20.92
CA TRP A 431 -7.11 -3.03 -20.05
C TRP A 431 -6.63 -2.99 -18.62
N LEU A 432 -5.32 -2.99 -18.38
CA LEU A 432 -4.74 -2.96 -17.04
C LEU A 432 -4.95 -1.62 -16.32
N VAL A 433 -4.95 -0.50 -17.03
CA VAL A 433 -5.10 0.83 -16.40
C VAL A 433 -6.54 1.25 -16.27
N CYS A 434 -7.41 0.85 -17.21
CA CYS A 434 -8.78 1.34 -17.30
C CYS A 434 -9.83 0.23 -17.09
N VAL A 435 -9.80 -0.85 -17.90
CA VAL A 435 -10.91 -1.80 -17.97
C VAL A 435 -10.95 -2.73 -16.77
N ILE A 436 -9.84 -3.40 -16.45
CA ILE A 436 -9.77 -4.33 -15.31
C ILE A 436 -10.03 -3.59 -13.99
N PRO A 437 -9.39 -2.42 -13.72
CA PRO A 437 -9.72 -1.63 -12.54
C PRO A 437 -11.18 -1.17 -12.50
N ALA A 438 -11.78 -0.77 -13.61
CA ALA A 438 -13.20 -0.39 -13.65
C ALA A 438 -14.13 -1.57 -13.32
N LEU A 439 -13.84 -2.76 -13.84
CA LEU A 439 -14.59 -3.99 -13.50
C LEU A 439 -14.44 -4.34 -12.02
N LEU A 440 -13.26 -4.19 -11.45
CA LEU A 440 -13.03 -4.39 -10.01
C LEU A 440 -13.79 -3.34 -9.17
N LEU A 441 -13.90 -2.08 -9.62
CA LEU A 441 -14.72 -1.06 -8.96
C LEU A 441 -16.21 -1.39 -9.03
N LEU A 442 -16.71 -1.87 -10.16
CA LEU A 442 -18.11 -2.34 -10.27
C LEU A 442 -18.38 -3.49 -9.31
N LEU A 443 -17.45 -4.44 -9.22
CA LEU A 443 -17.53 -5.54 -8.27
C LEU A 443 -17.48 -5.02 -6.81
N ALA A 444 -16.63 -4.05 -6.52
CA ALA A 444 -16.55 -3.40 -5.21
C ALA A 444 -17.86 -2.69 -4.85
N MET A 445 -18.49 -1.98 -5.80
CA MET A 445 -19.81 -1.35 -5.61
C MET A 445 -20.90 -2.41 -5.33
N PHE A 446 -20.87 -3.52 -6.06
CA PHE A 446 -21.80 -4.62 -5.82
C PHE A 446 -21.59 -5.26 -4.43
N ILE A 447 -20.33 -5.48 -4.02
CA ILE A 447 -20.02 -6.04 -2.71
C ILE A 447 -20.47 -5.11 -1.59
N ILE A 448 -20.12 -3.81 -1.65
CA ILE A 448 -20.51 -2.85 -0.61
C ILE A 448 -22.02 -2.62 -0.52
N SER A 449 -22.79 -2.89 -1.59
CA SER A 449 -24.24 -2.86 -1.53
C SER A 449 -24.83 -3.84 -0.52
N LYS A 450 -24.09 -4.94 -0.24
CA LYS A 450 -24.46 -5.98 0.72
C LYS A 450 -24.04 -5.66 2.16
N TYR A 451 -23.41 -4.51 2.39
CA TYR A 451 -23.03 -4.07 3.73
C TYR A 451 -24.26 -3.54 4.50
N GLU A 452 -24.58 -4.19 5.61
CA GLU A 452 -25.87 -3.98 6.32
C GLU A 452 -25.76 -2.99 7.48
N LEU A 453 -24.54 -2.62 7.91
CA LEU A 453 -24.36 -1.74 9.05
C LEU A 453 -24.55 -0.27 8.64
N SER A 454 -25.80 0.22 8.70
CA SER A 454 -26.11 1.64 8.60
C SER A 454 -25.67 2.39 9.87
N ASP A 455 -25.67 3.73 9.83
CA ASP A 455 -25.31 4.54 11.01
C ASP A 455 -26.32 4.31 12.14
N GLU A 456 -27.63 4.23 11.83
CA GLU A 456 -28.69 3.95 12.80
C GLU A 456 -28.49 2.57 13.44
N ARG A 457 -28.14 1.56 12.63
CA ARG A 457 -27.91 0.20 13.14
C ARG A 457 -26.67 0.13 14.05
N MET A 458 -25.63 0.93 13.73
CA MET A 458 -24.45 1.03 14.59
C MET A 458 -24.76 1.71 15.93
N ASP A 459 -25.62 2.74 15.94
CA ASP A 459 -26.08 3.38 17.18
C ASP A 459 -26.86 2.41 18.07
N GLU A 460 -27.73 1.56 17.50
CA GLU A 460 -28.43 0.50 18.23
C GLU A 460 -27.45 -0.52 18.85
N ILE A 461 -26.47 -0.97 18.06
CA ILE A 461 -25.46 -1.94 18.49
C ILE A 461 -24.63 -1.36 19.64
N ASN A 462 -24.17 -0.12 19.52
CA ASN A 462 -23.36 0.55 20.54
C ASN A 462 -24.16 0.71 21.85
N LYS A 463 -25.42 1.17 21.80
CA LYS A 463 -26.30 1.25 22.96
C LYS A 463 -26.52 -0.11 23.64
N ALA A 464 -26.69 -1.16 22.83
CA ALA A 464 -26.88 -2.52 23.34
C ALA A 464 -25.62 -3.08 23.99
N ILE A 465 -24.42 -2.72 23.51
CA ILE A 465 -23.14 -3.09 24.14
C ILE A 465 -22.98 -2.33 25.47
N GLU A 466 -23.21 -1.00 25.48
CA GLU A 466 -23.13 -0.18 26.68
C GLU A 466 -24.10 -0.62 27.79
N SER A 467 -25.29 -1.10 27.43
CA SER A 467 -26.28 -1.61 28.37
C SER A 467 -25.91 -2.95 29.02
N LYS A 468 -24.95 -3.69 28.43
CA LYS A 468 -24.48 -4.99 28.91
C LYS A 468 -23.15 -4.90 29.68
N ALA A 469 -22.44 -3.76 29.55
CA ALA A 469 -21.19 -3.46 30.22
C ALA A 469 -21.46 -2.84 31.62
#